data_6f469b82e49f240690d20d3a38307cc8
#
_entry.id   6f469b82e49f240690d20d3a38307cc8
#
_cell.length_a   1.000
_cell.length_b   1.000
_cell.length_c   1.000
_cell.angle_alpha   90.00
_cell.angle_beta   90.00
_cell.angle_gamma   90.00
#
_symmetry.space_group_name_H-M   'P 1'
#
loop_
_entity.id
_entity.type
_entity.pdbx_description
1 polymer ?
#
loop_
_entity_poly.entity_id
_entity_poly.type
_entity_poly.pdbx_seq_one_letter_code
_entity_poly.pdbx_strand_id
1 'polypeptide(L)'
;STIVDQAGSAGAESAASSEQTQSTEDKTDLTEKVSLKINYAAGNKSRTITYNQESPLTLPDGTVYTAGMLKPMWDYVETALNCELTDITTQDQKATEMIDIASTTNFSEANIFGGNSIADDLMYYGTEGKFVNLSDMMAQGYMPNFKAYLDANPDVKTAITAYDGNIYHAPYIAELNNFARSFSLRQSWVTMLLDDPNAAYDTNGEFEVYYDGFYVGDNTRGGDNGGTVTPKEGVEITKKTDQSIIEIQNELAVKNGETLTKAMVQYINDNYDYEKPSELFLGEKAAYDIDELIALMRCIKANPTYLTQGKADTVWPMFTRQSSYREDLLRLSTYFDGVKAHSADSYTSRWYIDETGTLQYTYSTEGMYDVLCYLSDMEAEGLIYSDCYDLTNKTNFRSTLWGTDESEAPAYGFI
;
A
#
# COMPACT_ATOMS: atom_id res chain seq x y z
N SER A 1 -14.33 23.71 -26.15
CA SER A 1 -13.90 22.35 -26.42
C SER A 1 -13.91 21.58 -25.11
N THR A 2 -14.91 20.83 -24.99
CA THR A 2 -15.32 19.99 -23.88
C THR A 2 -14.28 18.92 -23.63
N ILE A 3 -13.64 18.91 -22.48
CA ILE A 3 -12.97 17.72 -21.94
C ILE A 3 -13.96 17.12 -20.96
N VAL A 4 -14.47 15.99 -21.36
CA VAL A 4 -15.51 15.23 -20.71
C VAL A 4 -14.92 14.48 -19.52
N ASP A 5 -15.61 14.56 -18.37
CA ASP A 5 -15.58 13.61 -17.28
C ASP A 5 -15.56 12.16 -17.77
N GLN A 6 -14.57 11.43 -17.32
CA GLN A 6 -14.70 9.99 -17.11
C GLN A 6 -13.82 9.56 -15.92
N ALA A 7 -14.34 9.81 -14.72
CA ALA A 7 -14.08 8.93 -13.62
C ALA A 7 -15.18 7.86 -13.64
N GLY A 8 -15.07 6.93 -14.54
CA GLY A 8 -15.94 5.77 -14.64
C GLY A 8 -15.24 4.59 -13.99
N SER A 9 -15.87 4.02 -12.96
CA SER A 9 -15.54 2.74 -12.37
C SER A 9 -15.34 1.69 -13.46
N ALA A 10 -14.11 1.25 -13.67
CA ALA A 10 -13.85 0.04 -14.44
C ALA A 10 -14.03 -1.14 -13.50
N GLY A 11 -15.20 -1.75 -13.54
CA GLY A 11 -15.42 -3.07 -13.00
C GLY A 11 -14.43 -4.05 -13.64
N ALA A 12 -13.84 -4.90 -12.82
CA ALA A 12 -13.04 -6.01 -13.28
C ALA A 12 -13.96 -7.01 -13.98
N GLU A 13 -14.19 -6.82 -15.27
CA GLU A 13 -14.69 -7.89 -16.10
C GLU A 13 -13.57 -8.92 -16.28
N SER A 14 -13.81 -10.10 -15.79
CA SER A 14 -13.12 -11.32 -16.13
C SER A 14 -12.98 -11.39 -17.66
N ALA A 15 -11.78 -11.09 -18.17
CA ALA A 15 -11.47 -11.29 -19.56
C ALA A 15 -11.47 -12.79 -19.84
N ALA A 16 -12.58 -13.25 -20.38
CA ALA A 16 -12.62 -14.52 -21.07
C ALA A 16 -11.57 -14.45 -22.19
N SER A 17 -10.62 -15.37 -22.16
CA SER A 17 -9.61 -15.57 -23.18
C SER A 17 -10.25 -15.68 -24.57
N SER A 18 -10.21 -14.60 -25.33
CA SER A 18 -10.29 -14.72 -26.77
C SER A 18 -8.90 -15.14 -27.27
N GLU A 19 -8.77 -16.40 -27.62
CA GLU A 19 -7.67 -16.90 -28.44
C GLU A 19 -7.59 -16.07 -29.72
N GLN A 20 -6.81 -15.00 -29.73
CA GLN A 20 -6.27 -14.48 -30.97
C GLN A 20 -4.95 -15.18 -31.22
N THR A 21 -5.07 -16.27 -32.00
CA THR A 21 -3.95 -16.93 -32.66
C THR A 21 -3.38 -15.95 -33.70
N GLN A 22 -2.54 -15.02 -33.30
CA GLN A 22 -1.51 -14.46 -34.15
C GLN A 22 -0.26 -15.29 -33.94
N SER A 23 0.05 -16.18 -34.88
CA SER A 23 1.36 -16.82 -34.98
C SER A 23 2.37 -15.76 -35.43
N THR A 24 2.89 -14.99 -34.47
CA THR A 24 4.20 -14.37 -34.63
C THR A 24 5.20 -15.50 -34.48
N GLU A 25 5.94 -15.84 -35.54
CA GLU A 25 7.09 -16.75 -35.44
C GLU A 25 7.96 -16.22 -34.31
N ASP A 26 8.12 -17.02 -33.26
CA ASP A 26 9.04 -16.71 -32.18
C ASP A 26 10.46 -16.76 -32.74
N LYS A 27 11.10 -15.61 -32.87
CA LYS A 27 12.47 -15.49 -33.39
C LYS A 27 13.52 -15.88 -32.37
N THR A 28 13.13 -16.27 -31.15
CA THR A 28 14.04 -16.63 -30.09
C THR A 28 14.62 -18.02 -30.37
N ASP A 29 15.90 -18.07 -30.70
CA ASP A 29 16.64 -19.34 -30.81
C ASP A 29 17.17 -19.72 -29.42
N LEU A 30 16.50 -20.71 -28.80
CA LEU A 30 16.88 -21.25 -27.49
C LEU A 30 17.73 -22.55 -27.60
N THR A 31 18.25 -22.87 -28.76
CA THR A 31 19.03 -24.12 -28.98
C THR A 31 20.43 -24.03 -28.36
N GLU A 32 21.03 -22.86 -28.34
CA GLU A 32 22.35 -22.64 -27.73
C GLU A 32 22.21 -21.99 -26.36
N LYS A 33 22.93 -22.53 -25.37
CA LYS A 33 22.96 -21.95 -24.02
C LYS A 33 23.81 -20.67 -24.02
N VAL A 34 23.20 -19.57 -23.54
CA VAL A 34 23.85 -18.26 -23.47
C VAL A 34 24.21 -17.93 -22.01
N SER A 35 25.44 -17.54 -21.75
CA SER A 35 25.85 -17.05 -20.42
C SER A 35 25.68 -15.54 -20.33
N LEU A 36 24.93 -15.07 -19.33
CA LEU A 36 24.62 -13.67 -19.10
C LEU A 36 25.05 -13.23 -17.70
N LYS A 37 25.76 -12.12 -17.62
CA LYS A 37 26.09 -11.44 -16.38
C LYS A 37 25.08 -10.34 -16.11
N ILE A 38 24.52 -10.34 -14.91
CA ILE A 38 23.51 -9.37 -14.49
C ILE A 38 24.04 -8.55 -13.33
N ASN A 39 23.94 -7.23 -13.46
CA ASN A 39 24.19 -6.29 -12.39
C ASN A 39 22.90 -5.54 -12.08
N TYR A 40 22.20 -5.94 -11.00
CA TYR A 40 20.90 -5.39 -10.62
C TYR A 40 20.97 -4.77 -9.24
N ALA A 41 21.36 -3.51 -9.16
CA ALA A 41 21.52 -2.79 -7.90
C ALA A 41 20.22 -2.11 -7.47
N ALA A 42 19.71 -2.52 -6.32
CA ALA A 42 18.47 -2.00 -5.74
C ALA A 42 18.67 -1.21 -4.43
N GLY A 43 19.90 -1.10 -3.94
CA GLY A 43 20.22 -0.37 -2.71
C GLY A 43 19.59 -0.96 -1.44
N ASN A 44 19.44 -2.27 -1.37
CA ASN A 44 18.90 -2.96 -0.19
C ASN A 44 19.79 -4.15 0.22
N LYS A 45 19.58 -4.65 1.44
CA LYS A 45 20.37 -5.76 2.00
C LYS A 45 20.13 -7.10 1.30
N SER A 46 19.06 -7.24 0.55
CA SER A 46 18.76 -8.44 -0.20
C SER A 46 19.17 -8.28 -1.65
N ARG A 47 19.89 -9.23 -2.21
CA ARG A 47 20.15 -9.29 -3.65
C ARG A 47 18.84 -9.53 -4.41
N THR A 48 18.76 -9.01 -5.62
CA THR A 48 17.53 -9.13 -6.43
C THR A 48 17.41 -10.53 -7.01
N ILE A 49 18.47 -11.09 -7.58
CA ILE A 49 18.42 -12.32 -8.35
C ILE A 49 18.97 -13.54 -7.61
N THR A 50 19.90 -13.37 -6.68
CA THR A 50 20.43 -14.46 -5.86
C THR A 50 19.95 -14.38 -4.42
N TYR A 51 19.85 -15.55 -3.78
CA TYR A 51 19.56 -15.66 -2.38
C TYR A 51 20.82 -15.33 -1.57
N ASN A 52 20.71 -14.50 -0.54
CA ASN A 52 21.86 -14.04 0.23
C ASN A 52 21.66 -13.97 1.75
N GLN A 53 20.60 -14.58 2.25
CA GLN A 53 20.35 -14.65 3.69
C GLN A 53 21.13 -15.81 4.33
N GLU A 54 21.44 -15.67 5.61
CA GLU A 54 22.16 -16.69 6.36
C GLU A 54 21.34 -17.97 6.55
N SER A 55 20.02 -17.81 6.79
CA SER A 55 19.12 -18.95 6.93
C SER A 55 18.63 -19.44 5.58
N PRO A 56 18.65 -20.76 5.31
CA PRO A 56 18.11 -21.32 4.08
C PRO A 56 16.62 -21.01 3.89
N LEU A 57 16.22 -20.78 2.64
CA LEU A 57 14.80 -20.74 2.25
C LEU A 57 14.36 -22.14 1.83
N THR A 58 13.40 -22.71 2.53
CA THR A 58 12.79 -23.99 2.15
C THR A 58 11.40 -23.74 1.59
N LEU A 59 11.16 -24.17 0.36
CA LEU A 59 9.85 -24.08 -0.28
C LEU A 59 8.90 -25.20 0.21
N PRO A 60 7.59 -25.07 -0.01
CA PRO A 60 6.62 -26.09 0.39
C PRO A 60 6.85 -27.47 -0.22
N ASP A 61 7.50 -27.58 -1.37
CA ASP A 61 7.88 -28.81 -2.05
C ASP A 61 9.19 -29.44 -1.49
N GLY A 62 9.81 -28.79 -0.51
CA GLY A 62 11.06 -29.24 0.12
C GLY A 62 12.32 -28.74 -0.59
N THR A 63 12.23 -27.98 -1.66
CA THR A 63 13.40 -27.38 -2.32
C THR A 63 14.05 -26.36 -1.40
N VAL A 64 15.38 -26.42 -1.28
CA VAL A 64 16.15 -25.56 -0.37
C VAL A 64 17.06 -24.64 -1.17
N TYR A 65 16.94 -23.33 -0.91
CA TYR A 65 17.80 -22.29 -1.47
C TYR A 65 18.76 -21.75 -0.39
N THR A 66 20.03 -21.70 -0.72
CA THR A 66 21.09 -21.17 0.15
C THR A 66 21.76 -19.94 -0.50
N ALA A 67 22.57 -19.23 0.28
CA ALA A 67 23.28 -18.06 -0.21
C ALA A 67 24.09 -18.37 -1.48
N GLY A 68 23.95 -17.50 -2.47
CA GLY A 68 24.62 -17.62 -3.79
C GLY A 68 23.80 -18.37 -4.85
N MET A 69 22.75 -19.08 -4.48
CA MET A 69 21.84 -19.71 -5.46
C MET A 69 20.92 -18.66 -6.08
N LEU A 70 20.52 -18.88 -7.32
CA LEU A 70 19.45 -18.07 -7.93
C LEU A 70 18.16 -18.22 -7.11
N LYS A 71 17.40 -17.13 -6.98
CA LYS A 71 16.06 -17.20 -6.39
C LYS A 71 15.12 -18.00 -7.32
N PRO A 72 14.06 -18.65 -6.79
CA PRO A 72 13.21 -19.55 -7.55
C PRO A 72 12.73 -19.01 -8.91
N MET A 73 12.37 -17.73 -8.97
CA MET A 73 11.94 -17.10 -10.23
C MET A 73 13.06 -17.03 -11.24
N TRP A 74 14.29 -16.71 -10.83
CA TRP A 74 15.44 -16.58 -11.71
C TRP A 74 15.99 -17.94 -12.14
N ASP A 75 15.91 -18.93 -11.28
CA ASP A 75 16.18 -20.34 -11.62
C ASP A 75 15.22 -20.85 -12.70
N TYR A 76 13.93 -20.49 -12.57
CA TYR A 76 12.96 -20.77 -13.63
C TYR A 76 13.30 -20.05 -14.96
N VAL A 77 13.66 -18.77 -14.90
CA VAL A 77 14.05 -17.99 -16.09
C VAL A 77 15.27 -18.62 -16.78
N GLU A 78 16.28 -19.02 -16.00
CA GLU A 78 17.48 -19.69 -16.54
C GLU A 78 17.10 -20.96 -17.32
N THR A 79 16.21 -21.76 -16.74
CA THR A 79 15.71 -22.99 -17.37
C THR A 79 14.86 -22.70 -18.62
N ALA A 80 13.91 -21.76 -18.50
CA ALA A 80 12.96 -21.45 -19.58
C ALA A 80 13.62 -20.82 -20.80
N LEU A 81 14.67 -20.03 -20.61
CA LEU A 81 15.38 -19.32 -21.67
C LEU A 81 16.68 -20.01 -22.11
N ASN A 82 16.97 -21.21 -21.59
CA ASN A 82 18.22 -21.92 -21.86
C ASN A 82 19.45 -21.02 -21.72
N CYS A 83 19.53 -20.30 -20.60
CA CYS A 83 20.67 -19.40 -20.33
C CYS A 83 21.36 -19.79 -19.02
N GLU A 84 22.49 -19.19 -18.76
CA GLU A 84 23.21 -19.26 -17.49
C GLU A 84 23.35 -17.84 -16.95
N LEU A 85 22.82 -17.60 -15.76
CA LEU A 85 22.78 -16.27 -15.15
C LEU A 85 23.83 -16.16 -14.06
N THR A 86 24.69 -15.17 -14.16
CA THR A 86 25.66 -14.82 -13.13
C THR A 86 25.32 -13.47 -12.52
N ASP A 87 25.03 -13.45 -11.21
CA ASP A 87 24.80 -12.23 -10.44
C ASP A 87 26.15 -11.60 -10.04
N ILE A 88 26.48 -10.48 -10.63
CA ILE A 88 27.67 -9.70 -10.28
C ILE A 88 27.33 -8.46 -9.43
N THR A 89 26.09 -8.36 -8.94
CA THR A 89 25.62 -7.24 -8.14
C THR A 89 26.41 -7.11 -6.84
N THR A 90 26.90 -5.92 -6.55
CA THR A 90 27.44 -5.58 -5.22
C THR A 90 26.27 -5.36 -4.26
N GLN A 91 26.26 -6.08 -3.14
CA GLN A 91 25.22 -5.93 -2.14
C GLN A 91 25.18 -4.52 -1.57
N ASP A 92 23.98 -4.01 -1.29
CA ASP A 92 23.72 -2.66 -0.78
C ASP A 92 24.14 -1.50 -1.71
N GLN A 93 24.61 -1.79 -2.92
CA GLN A 93 24.94 -0.78 -3.91
C GLN A 93 23.68 -0.12 -4.45
N LYS A 94 23.67 1.21 -4.54
CA LYS A 94 22.61 1.95 -5.24
C LYS A 94 22.79 1.82 -6.75
N ALA A 95 21.67 1.87 -7.47
CA ALA A 95 21.68 1.76 -8.92
C ALA A 95 22.45 2.91 -9.60
N THR A 96 22.35 4.13 -9.07
CA THR A 96 23.13 5.29 -9.55
C THR A 96 24.63 5.07 -9.39
N GLU A 97 25.07 4.56 -8.24
CA GLU A 97 26.48 4.22 -8.00
C GLU A 97 26.97 3.11 -8.94
N MET A 98 26.11 2.13 -9.21
CA MET A 98 26.39 1.07 -10.17
C MET A 98 26.62 1.63 -11.58
N ILE A 99 25.75 2.52 -12.05
CA ILE A 99 25.87 3.15 -13.38
C ILE A 99 27.13 4.01 -13.46
N ASP A 100 27.44 4.78 -12.43
CA ASP A 100 28.66 5.58 -12.36
C ASP A 100 29.93 4.71 -12.51
N ILE A 101 29.98 3.59 -11.80
CA ILE A 101 31.11 2.65 -11.89
C ILE A 101 31.14 1.99 -13.27
N ALA A 102 30.00 1.49 -13.76
CA ALA A 102 29.91 0.83 -15.05
C ALA A 102 30.33 1.75 -16.21
N SER A 103 30.05 3.04 -16.10
CA SER A 103 30.48 4.02 -17.12
C SER A 103 32.02 4.09 -17.27
N THR A 104 32.74 3.89 -16.17
CA THR A 104 34.22 3.90 -16.19
C THR A 104 34.83 2.73 -16.98
N THR A 105 34.11 1.60 -17.06
CA THR A 105 34.48 0.39 -17.82
C THR A 105 33.77 0.30 -19.17
N ASN A 106 33.08 1.36 -19.54
CA ASN A 106 32.28 1.41 -20.77
C ASN A 106 31.18 0.31 -20.80
N PHE A 107 30.59 0.00 -19.63
CA PHE A 107 29.53 -1.01 -19.45
C PHE A 107 29.92 -2.43 -19.90
N SER A 108 31.20 -2.80 -19.85
CA SER A 108 31.68 -4.08 -20.35
C SER A 108 31.58 -5.24 -19.35
N GLU A 109 31.31 -4.97 -18.07
CA GLU A 109 31.32 -5.97 -17.00
C GLU A 109 30.05 -6.83 -16.94
N ALA A 110 28.91 -6.33 -17.44
CA ALA A 110 27.64 -7.03 -17.45
C ALA A 110 26.94 -6.96 -18.80
N ASN A 111 26.06 -7.91 -19.04
CA ASN A 111 25.18 -7.93 -20.21
C ASN A 111 23.85 -7.22 -19.92
N ILE A 112 23.39 -7.25 -18.66
CA ILE A 112 22.14 -6.66 -18.23
C ILE A 112 22.39 -5.80 -17.00
N PHE A 113 21.93 -4.56 -17.07
CA PHE A 113 21.94 -3.63 -15.95
C PHE A 113 20.49 -3.34 -15.51
N GLY A 114 20.26 -3.29 -14.21
CA GLY A 114 18.94 -2.99 -13.67
C GLY A 114 19.01 -2.31 -12.30
N GLY A 115 17.97 -1.61 -11.94
CA GLY A 115 17.88 -0.93 -10.66
C GLY A 115 16.88 0.22 -10.66
N ASN A 116 16.77 0.89 -9.51
CA ASN A 116 15.84 1.97 -9.29
C ASN A 116 16.44 3.34 -9.68
N SER A 117 15.60 4.24 -10.20
CA SER A 117 15.94 5.66 -10.41
C SER A 117 17.13 5.92 -11.34
N ILE A 118 17.28 5.11 -12.39
CA ILE A 118 18.36 5.22 -13.39
C ILE A 118 17.82 5.37 -14.82
N ALA A 119 16.53 5.67 -15.00
CA ALA A 119 15.92 5.76 -16.33
C ALA A 119 16.60 6.82 -17.20
N ASP A 120 16.88 8.00 -16.64
CA ASP A 120 17.55 9.09 -17.36
C ASP A 120 18.96 8.69 -17.77
N ASP A 121 19.71 8.02 -16.90
CA ASP A 121 21.06 7.52 -17.19
C ASP A 121 21.03 6.47 -18.31
N LEU A 122 20.06 5.54 -18.26
CA LEU A 122 19.89 4.52 -19.31
C LEU A 122 19.53 5.14 -20.67
N MET A 123 18.70 6.17 -20.68
CA MET A 123 18.40 6.91 -21.91
C MET A 123 19.61 7.66 -22.43
N TYR A 124 20.33 8.37 -21.56
CA TYR A 124 21.53 9.11 -21.93
C TYR A 124 22.59 8.18 -22.53
N TYR A 125 23.01 7.15 -21.80
CA TYR A 125 24.03 6.20 -22.30
C TYR A 125 23.53 5.36 -23.47
N GLY A 126 22.21 5.15 -23.60
CA GLY A 126 21.61 4.53 -24.77
C GLY A 126 21.87 5.35 -26.03
N THR A 127 21.66 6.67 -26.00
CA THR A 127 21.94 7.55 -27.16
C THR A 127 23.42 7.63 -27.50
N GLU A 128 24.30 7.37 -26.50
CA GLU A 128 25.75 7.22 -26.70
C GLU A 128 26.15 5.82 -27.24
N GLY A 129 25.17 4.96 -27.55
CA GLY A 129 25.40 3.63 -28.11
C GLY A 129 25.93 2.59 -27.13
N LYS A 130 25.71 2.77 -25.81
CA LYS A 130 26.15 1.81 -24.79
C LYS A 130 25.14 0.70 -24.55
N PHE A 131 23.88 0.93 -24.90
CA PHE A 131 22.80 -0.03 -24.75
C PHE A 131 22.13 -0.35 -26.08
N VAL A 132 21.53 -1.53 -26.13
CA VAL A 132 20.80 -2.00 -27.31
C VAL A 132 19.60 -1.08 -27.57
N ASN A 133 19.40 -0.69 -28.84
CA ASN A 133 18.23 0.05 -29.27
C ASN A 133 17.03 -0.90 -29.34
N LEU A 134 16.14 -0.81 -28.35
CA LEU A 134 14.95 -1.65 -28.27
C LEU A 134 13.92 -1.28 -29.34
N SER A 135 13.90 -0.02 -29.84
CA SER A 135 13.06 0.38 -30.94
C SER A 135 13.40 -0.40 -32.23
N ASP A 136 14.69 -0.55 -32.51
CA ASP A 136 15.16 -1.34 -33.66
C ASP A 136 14.82 -2.83 -33.48
N MET A 137 14.96 -3.36 -32.26
CA MET A 137 14.61 -4.75 -31.96
C MET A 137 13.12 -5.00 -32.19
N MET A 138 12.26 -4.11 -31.70
CA MET A 138 10.82 -4.19 -31.94
C MET A 138 10.43 -4.05 -33.40
N ALA A 139 11.12 -3.19 -34.15
CA ALA A 139 10.90 -3.03 -35.59
C ALA A 139 11.30 -4.29 -36.38
N GLN A 140 12.28 -5.04 -35.92
CA GLN A 140 12.69 -6.33 -36.49
C GLN A 140 11.78 -7.51 -36.09
N GLY A 141 10.77 -7.26 -35.23
CA GLY A 141 9.81 -8.26 -34.77
C GLY A 141 10.23 -9.03 -33.51
N TYR A 142 11.28 -8.59 -32.84
CA TYR A 142 11.58 -9.04 -31.48
C TYR A 142 10.70 -8.31 -30.46
N MET A 143 10.53 -8.87 -29.26
CA MET A 143 9.76 -8.28 -28.16
C MET A 143 8.29 -7.93 -28.51
N PRO A 144 7.51 -8.81 -29.16
CA PRO A 144 6.17 -8.50 -29.63
C PRO A 144 5.22 -8.08 -28.51
N ASN A 145 5.32 -8.70 -27.33
CA ASN A 145 4.50 -8.38 -26.15
C ASN A 145 4.82 -7.00 -25.60
N PHE A 146 6.09 -6.62 -25.52
CA PHE A 146 6.49 -5.29 -25.06
C PHE A 146 6.05 -4.20 -26.04
N LYS A 147 6.18 -4.46 -27.34
CA LYS A 147 5.67 -3.58 -28.38
C LYS A 147 4.16 -3.37 -28.26
N ALA A 148 3.39 -4.45 -28.12
CA ALA A 148 1.95 -4.38 -27.95
C ALA A 148 1.54 -3.59 -26.69
N TYR A 149 2.26 -3.79 -25.60
CA TYR A 149 2.05 -3.02 -24.37
C TYR A 149 2.30 -1.53 -24.57
N LEU A 150 3.40 -1.15 -25.21
CA LEU A 150 3.69 0.26 -25.48
C LEU A 150 2.72 0.91 -26.47
N ASP A 151 2.24 0.18 -27.43
CA ASP A 151 1.23 0.67 -28.39
C ASP A 151 -0.13 0.90 -27.69
N ALA A 152 -0.45 0.09 -26.68
CA ALA A 152 -1.64 0.27 -25.84
C ALA A 152 -1.47 1.36 -24.75
N ASN A 153 -0.24 1.72 -24.39
CA ASN A 153 0.08 2.66 -23.32
C ASN A 153 1.03 3.78 -23.82
N PRO A 154 0.52 4.74 -24.64
CA PRO A 154 1.35 5.76 -25.26
C PRO A 154 2.07 6.66 -24.27
N ASP A 155 1.51 6.89 -23.09
CA ASP A 155 2.14 7.70 -22.04
C ASP A 155 3.40 7.02 -21.49
N VAL A 156 3.34 5.71 -21.26
CA VAL A 156 4.52 4.91 -20.87
C VAL A 156 5.57 4.98 -21.96
N LYS A 157 5.16 4.78 -23.23
CA LYS A 157 6.07 4.88 -24.38
C LYS A 157 6.77 6.24 -24.43
N THR A 158 6.02 7.32 -24.23
CA THR A 158 6.57 8.68 -24.21
C THR A 158 7.56 8.85 -23.07
N ALA A 159 7.23 8.35 -21.88
CA ALA A 159 8.09 8.49 -20.69
C ALA A 159 9.44 7.78 -20.80
N ILE A 160 9.55 6.70 -21.59
CA ILE A 160 10.79 5.93 -21.77
C ILE A 160 11.48 6.20 -23.10
N THR A 161 10.95 7.09 -23.93
CA THR A 161 11.56 7.46 -25.20
C THR A 161 12.63 8.52 -24.97
N ALA A 162 13.84 8.22 -25.37
CA ALA A 162 14.97 9.14 -25.28
C ALA A 162 14.84 10.29 -26.29
N TYR A 163 15.67 11.34 -26.16
CA TYR A 163 15.58 12.55 -26.98
C TYR A 163 15.84 12.32 -28.48
N ASP A 164 16.48 11.18 -28.83
CA ASP A 164 16.69 10.76 -30.23
C ASP A 164 15.50 9.97 -30.81
N GLY A 165 14.43 9.80 -30.03
CA GLY A 165 13.21 9.09 -30.43
C GLY A 165 13.27 7.58 -30.25
N ASN A 166 14.34 7.03 -29.67
CA ASN A 166 14.52 5.61 -29.45
C ASN A 166 14.30 5.19 -28.00
N ILE A 167 14.12 3.89 -27.78
CA ILE A 167 13.93 3.27 -26.46
C ILE A 167 15.14 2.37 -26.17
N TYR A 168 15.75 2.51 -24.98
CA TYR A 168 16.95 1.81 -24.58
C TYR A 168 16.79 0.97 -23.30
N HIS A 169 15.64 1.02 -22.66
CA HIS A 169 15.37 0.23 -21.47
C HIS A 169 13.91 -0.20 -21.38
N ALA A 170 13.66 -1.29 -20.67
CA ALA A 170 12.33 -1.69 -20.26
C ALA A 170 12.06 -1.10 -18.86
N PRO A 171 10.96 -0.38 -18.67
CA PRO A 171 10.64 0.20 -17.37
C PRO A 171 10.14 -0.87 -16.40
N TYR A 172 10.15 -0.56 -15.12
CA TYR A 172 9.32 -1.28 -14.16
C TYR A 172 7.85 -0.92 -14.44
N ILE A 173 7.09 -1.93 -14.81
CA ILE A 173 5.68 -1.76 -15.12
C ILE A 173 4.88 -2.13 -13.88
N ALA A 174 4.27 -1.13 -13.25
CA ALA A 174 3.31 -1.32 -12.18
C ALA A 174 1.94 -0.90 -12.70
N GLU A 175 0.97 -1.78 -12.59
CA GLU A 175 -0.41 -1.39 -12.85
C GLU A 175 -0.86 -0.35 -11.82
N LEU A 176 -1.53 0.68 -12.30
CA LEU A 176 -2.14 1.68 -11.43
C LEU A 176 -3.08 0.97 -10.45
N ASN A 177 -3.00 1.36 -9.19
CA ASN A 177 -3.77 0.82 -8.06
C ASN A 177 -3.33 -0.55 -7.52
N ASN A 178 -2.43 -1.29 -8.15
CA ASN A 178 -1.92 -2.55 -7.59
C ASN A 178 -0.98 -2.36 -6.40
N PHE A 179 -0.45 -1.16 -6.23
CA PHE A 179 0.47 -0.79 -5.15
C PHE A 179 -0.01 0.42 -4.36
N ALA A 180 -1.32 0.68 -4.39
CA ALA A 180 -1.90 1.71 -3.54
C ALA A 180 -1.62 1.37 -2.08
N ARG A 181 -1.18 2.35 -1.32
CA ARG A 181 -1.11 2.20 0.14
C ARG A 181 -2.52 2.16 0.67
N SER A 182 -2.76 1.27 1.59
CA SER A 182 -4.06 1.09 2.22
C SER A 182 -3.88 0.84 3.71
N PHE A 183 -4.93 1.05 4.46
CA PHE A 183 -5.01 0.61 5.84
C PHE A 183 -5.30 -0.89 5.89
N SER A 184 -4.76 -1.55 6.89
CA SER A 184 -4.98 -2.97 7.15
C SER A 184 -5.63 -3.13 8.50
N LEU A 185 -6.83 -3.72 8.54
CA LEU A 185 -7.52 -4.05 9.77
C LEU A 185 -7.17 -5.46 10.23
N ARG A 186 -6.94 -5.63 11.53
CA ARG A 186 -6.72 -6.96 12.12
C ARG A 186 -8.08 -7.65 12.33
N GLN A 187 -8.48 -8.45 11.34
CA GLN A 187 -9.78 -9.13 11.32
C GLN A 187 -10.10 -9.88 12.62
N SER A 188 -9.13 -10.60 13.19
CA SER A 188 -9.34 -11.38 14.42
C SER A 188 -9.76 -10.49 15.61
N TRP A 189 -9.25 -9.28 15.72
CA TRP A 189 -9.61 -8.37 16.79
C TRP A 189 -11.02 -7.78 16.60
N VAL A 190 -11.37 -7.47 15.36
CA VAL A 190 -12.73 -7.01 15.04
C VAL A 190 -13.77 -8.07 15.41
N THR A 191 -13.54 -9.33 15.02
CA THR A 191 -14.46 -10.44 15.36
C THR A 191 -14.47 -10.78 16.84
N MET A 192 -13.33 -10.72 17.53
CA MET A 192 -13.28 -10.90 18.99
C MET A 192 -14.10 -9.84 19.72
N LEU A 193 -14.02 -8.58 19.32
CA LEU A 193 -14.75 -7.49 19.96
C LEU A 193 -16.24 -7.52 19.65
N LEU A 194 -16.61 -7.78 18.42
CA LEU A 194 -17.97 -7.51 17.95
C LEU A 194 -18.85 -8.76 17.87
N ASP A 195 -18.26 -9.95 17.69
CA ASP A 195 -19.05 -11.17 17.43
C ASP A 195 -18.97 -12.20 18.56
N ASP A 196 -18.06 -12.08 19.51
CA ASP A 196 -17.92 -13.07 20.58
C ASP A 196 -18.98 -12.84 21.69
N PRO A 197 -19.97 -13.72 21.84
CA PRO A 197 -20.99 -13.58 22.87
C PRO A 197 -20.45 -13.78 24.30
N ASN A 198 -19.23 -14.34 24.45
CA ASN A 198 -18.58 -14.60 25.71
C ASN A 198 -17.37 -13.70 25.94
N ALA A 199 -17.29 -12.59 25.21
CA ALA A 199 -16.17 -11.68 25.30
C ALA A 199 -15.94 -11.21 26.76
N ALA A 200 -14.70 -11.39 27.23
CA ALA A 200 -14.27 -10.94 28.55
C ALA A 200 -13.58 -9.58 28.44
N TYR A 201 -14.36 -8.56 28.08
CA TYR A 201 -13.87 -7.20 27.89
C TYR A 201 -13.16 -6.64 29.13
N ASP A 202 -12.20 -5.76 28.90
CA ASP A 202 -11.51 -5.05 29.97
C ASP A 202 -12.47 -4.09 30.66
N THR A 203 -12.61 -4.24 31.97
CA THR A 203 -13.51 -3.43 32.81
C THR A 203 -12.77 -2.38 33.64
N ASN A 204 -11.42 -2.48 33.68
CA ASN A 204 -10.55 -1.57 34.38
C ASN A 204 -10.11 -0.42 33.46
N GLY A 205 -9.82 0.73 34.08
CA GLY A 205 -9.42 1.93 33.36
C GLY A 205 -10.58 2.84 33.02
N GLU A 206 -10.26 4.08 32.78
CA GLU A 206 -11.17 5.11 32.31
C GLU A 206 -10.59 5.65 31.00
N PHE A 207 -11.35 5.55 29.93
CA PHE A 207 -10.95 6.04 28.63
C PHE A 207 -11.39 7.50 28.50
N GLU A 208 -10.44 8.40 28.22
CA GLU A 208 -10.73 9.81 27.96
C GLU A 208 -11.05 10.01 26.48
N VAL A 209 -12.10 10.78 26.20
CA VAL A 209 -12.55 11.09 24.84
C VAL A 209 -12.38 12.56 24.55
N TYR A 210 -11.89 12.89 23.37
CA TYR A 210 -11.65 14.25 22.89
C TYR A 210 -12.31 14.50 21.53
N TYR A 211 -12.33 13.48 20.67
CA TYR A 211 -12.96 13.56 19.37
C TYR A 211 -14.48 13.60 19.54
N ASP A 212 -15.14 14.61 19.01
CA ASP A 212 -16.58 14.85 19.17
C ASP A 212 -17.41 14.41 17.95
N GLY A 213 -16.78 13.81 16.94
CA GLY A 213 -17.42 13.27 15.74
C GLY A 213 -17.28 14.18 14.53
N PHE A 214 -17.34 13.55 13.36
CA PHE A 214 -17.36 14.20 12.05
C PHE A 214 -18.80 14.42 11.55
N TYR A 215 -19.67 13.45 11.82
CA TYR A 215 -21.06 13.46 11.43
C TYR A 215 -21.99 13.89 12.57
N VAL A 216 -21.58 14.87 13.38
CA VAL A 216 -22.38 15.34 14.50
C VAL A 216 -23.56 16.18 14.02
N GLY A 217 -24.76 15.82 14.50
CA GLY A 217 -25.99 16.59 14.35
C GLY A 217 -26.75 16.30 13.06
N ASP A 218 -26.55 17.07 12.03
CA ASP A 218 -27.36 17.01 10.80
C ASP A 218 -26.59 16.49 9.57
N ASN A 219 -25.54 15.72 9.76
CA ASN A 219 -24.66 15.25 8.70
C ASN A 219 -23.96 16.38 7.91
N THR A 220 -23.89 17.59 8.46
CA THR A 220 -23.37 18.72 7.71
C THR A 220 -21.87 18.93 7.83
N ARG A 221 -21.19 18.32 8.80
CA ARG A 221 -19.74 18.48 8.95
C ARG A 221 -18.95 17.82 7.83
N GLY A 222 -19.39 16.71 7.28
CA GLY A 222 -18.66 15.95 6.28
C GLY A 222 -18.95 16.30 4.83
N GLY A 223 -19.88 17.19 4.57
CA GLY A 223 -20.35 17.37 3.19
C GLY A 223 -20.81 16.04 2.55
N ASP A 224 -21.24 16.09 1.31
CA ASP A 224 -21.73 14.92 0.56
C ASP A 224 -20.63 13.87 0.22
N ASN A 225 -19.39 14.07 0.68
CA ASN A 225 -18.22 13.30 0.26
C ASN A 225 -17.37 12.74 1.42
N GLY A 226 -17.87 12.79 2.66
CA GLY A 226 -17.19 12.12 3.77
C GLY A 226 -16.96 10.65 3.42
N GLY A 227 -15.72 10.16 3.62
CA GLY A 227 -15.32 8.84 3.18
C GLY A 227 -16.03 7.74 3.93
N THR A 228 -17.09 7.26 3.37
CA THR A 228 -17.75 6.02 3.77
C THR A 228 -17.17 4.91 2.91
N VAL A 229 -16.79 3.80 3.53
CA VAL A 229 -16.41 2.60 2.78
C VAL A 229 -17.64 2.09 2.05
N THR A 230 -17.51 1.91 0.74
CA THR A 230 -18.61 1.45 -0.10
C THR A 230 -18.61 -0.08 -0.14
N PRO A 231 -19.75 -0.74 0.08
CA PRO A 231 -19.89 -2.18 -0.12
C PRO A 231 -19.51 -2.59 -1.54
N LYS A 232 -19.26 -3.88 -1.73
CA LYS A 232 -19.08 -4.45 -3.05
C LYS A 232 -20.25 -4.12 -3.98
N GLU A 233 -19.98 -3.90 -5.26
CA GLU A 233 -21.01 -3.62 -6.26
C GLU A 233 -22.16 -4.65 -6.21
N GLY A 234 -23.39 -4.14 -6.14
CA GLY A 234 -24.61 -4.95 -6.02
C GLY A 234 -25.00 -5.31 -4.58
N VAL A 235 -24.24 -4.87 -3.58
CA VAL A 235 -24.58 -5.00 -2.17
C VAL A 235 -25.07 -3.63 -1.65
N GLU A 236 -26.31 -3.55 -1.23
CA GLU A 236 -26.90 -2.33 -0.65
C GLU A 236 -26.94 -2.45 0.87
N ILE A 237 -26.30 -1.55 1.57
CA ILE A 237 -26.34 -1.41 3.02
C ILE A 237 -26.85 -0.01 3.34
N THR A 238 -27.87 0.06 4.17
CA THR A 238 -28.48 1.33 4.58
C THR A 238 -28.48 1.43 6.10
N LYS A 239 -27.97 2.54 6.60
CA LYS A 239 -28.08 2.92 8.01
C LYS A 239 -29.53 3.34 8.29
N LYS A 240 -30.15 2.79 9.33
CA LYS A 240 -31.55 2.97 9.64
C LYS A 240 -31.90 4.26 10.37
N THR A 241 -30.95 4.82 11.10
CA THR A 241 -31.14 6.04 11.91
C THR A 241 -29.95 7.00 11.75
N ASP A 242 -30.14 8.24 12.17
CA ASP A 242 -29.09 9.28 12.18
C ASP A 242 -28.26 9.27 13.49
N GLN A 243 -28.31 8.19 14.28
CA GLN A 243 -27.54 8.11 15.51
C GLN A 243 -26.04 8.17 15.24
N SER A 244 -25.32 8.90 16.07
CA SER A 244 -23.86 8.94 16.11
C SER A 244 -23.32 7.97 17.16
N ILE A 245 -22.47 7.04 16.76
CA ILE A 245 -21.77 6.15 17.69
C ILE A 245 -20.78 6.93 18.55
N ILE A 246 -20.21 8.01 18.02
CA ILE A 246 -19.29 8.88 18.78
C ILE A 246 -20.03 9.60 19.90
N GLU A 247 -21.23 10.17 19.63
CA GLU A 247 -22.05 10.78 20.66
C GLU A 247 -22.45 9.76 21.74
N ILE A 248 -22.88 8.57 21.34
CA ILE A 248 -23.21 7.49 22.27
C ILE A 248 -22.02 7.16 23.18
N GLN A 249 -20.83 6.97 22.62
CA GLN A 249 -19.63 6.67 23.41
C GLN A 249 -19.22 7.85 24.30
N ASN A 250 -19.35 9.10 23.83
CA ASN A 250 -19.01 10.30 24.60
C ASN A 250 -19.93 10.49 25.80
N GLU A 251 -21.20 10.10 25.71
CA GLU A 251 -22.20 10.24 26.78
C GLU A 251 -22.16 9.11 27.82
N LEU A 252 -21.39 8.04 27.60
CA LEU A 252 -21.28 6.97 28.60
C LEU A 252 -20.75 7.50 29.94
N ALA A 253 -21.43 7.13 31.02
CA ALA A 253 -21.04 7.52 32.39
C ALA A 253 -19.72 6.87 32.82
N VAL A 254 -19.43 5.67 32.30
CA VAL A 254 -18.17 4.94 32.48
C VAL A 254 -17.68 4.57 31.11
N LYS A 255 -16.42 4.87 30.80
CA LYS A 255 -15.78 4.61 29.53
C LYS A 255 -14.64 3.62 29.71
N ASN A 256 -14.92 2.36 29.56
CA ASN A 256 -13.93 1.27 29.58
C ASN A 256 -14.13 0.31 28.41
N GLY A 257 -13.32 -0.73 28.32
CA GLY A 257 -13.39 -1.69 27.21
C GLY A 257 -14.77 -2.33 27.07
N GLU A 258 -15.40 -2.68 28.18
CA GLU A 258 -16.72 -3.30 28.20
C GLU A 258 -17.82 -2.34 27.70
N THR A 259 -17.89 -1.15 28.28
CA THR A 259 -18.98 -0.20 27.99
C THR A 259 -18.91 0.36 26.59
N LEU A 260 -17.71 0.74 26.12
CA LEU A 260 -17.49 1.23 24.77
C LEU A 260 -17.83 0.17 23.72
N THR A 261 -17.41 -1.08 23.95
CA THR A 261 -17.65 -2.15 22.99
C THR A 261 -19.11 -2.60 22.96
N LYS A 262 -19.76 -2.71 24.12
CA LYS A 262 -21.20 -3.01 24.17
C LYS A 262 -22.04 -1.93 23.51
N ALA A 263 -21.69 -0.66 23.68
CA ALA A 263 -22.35 0.44 22.99
C ALA A 263 -22.18 0.33 21.47
N MET A 264 -20.98 -0.02 21.00
CA MET A 264 -20.70 -0.23 19.58
C MET A 264 -21.53 -1.38 19.00
N VAL A 265 -21.54 -2.53 19.66
CA VAL A 265 -22.34 -3.70 19.23
C VAL A 265 -23.83 -3.36 19.18
N GLN A 266 -24.35 -2.69 20.22
CA GLN A 266 -25.75 -2.28 20.26
C GLN A 266 -26.08 -1.29 19.12
N TYR A 267 -25.22 -0.30 18.91
CA TYR A 267 -25.38 0.65 17.81
C TYR A 267 -25.46 -0.04 16.45
N ILE A 268 -24.54 -1.00 16.18
CA ILE A 268 -24.56 -1.73 14.90
C ILE A 268 -25.86 -2.51 14.72
N ASN A 269 -26.30 -3.22 15.76
CA ASN A 269 -27.54 -3.99 15.70
C ASN A 269 -28.80 -3.13 15.51
N ASP A 270 -28.83 -1.93 16.07
CA ASP A 270 -29.95 -1.01 15.93
C ASP A 270 -29.99 -0.32 14.56
N ASN A 271 -28.81 -0.07 13.99
CA ASN A 271 -28.69 0.74 12.78
C ASN A 271 -28.53 -0.04 11.47
N TYR A 272 -28.14 -1.32 11.53
CA TYR A 272 -27.83 -2.11 10.33
C TYR A 272 -28.48 -3.49 10.38
N ASP A 273 -28.69 -4.10 9.21
CA ASP A 273 -29.22 -5.46 9.05
C ASP A 273 -28.07 -6.46 8.75
N TYR A 274 -27.06 -6.50 9.62
CA TYR A 274 -26.00 -7.49 9.53
C TYR A 274 -26.32 -8.77 10.30
N GLU A 275 -25.82 -9.91 9.83
CA GLU A 275 -25.89 -11.17 10.59
C GLU A 275 -24.92 -11.14 11.79
N LYS A 276 -23.79 -10.46 11.60
CA LYS A 276 -22.75 -10.26 12.60
C LYS A 276 -22.31 -8.80 12.63
N PRO A 277 -22.16 -8.18 13.79
CA PRO A 277 -21.73 -6.79 13.89
C PRO A 277 -20.40 -6.50 13.20
N SER A 278 -19.47 -7.47 13.14
CA SER A 278 -18.19 -7.32 12.45
C SER A 278 -18.31 -7.08 10.93
N GLU A 279 -19.45 -7.43 10.31
CA GLU A 279 -19.67 -7.22 8.88
C GLU A 279 -19.73 -5.75 8.49
N LEU A 280 -19.95 -4.83 9.45
CA LEU A 280 -19.82 -3.39 9.21
C LEU A 280 -18.41 -3.02 8.73
N PHE A 281 -17.40 -3.74 9.22
CA PHE A 281 -15.97 -3.47 8.94
C PHE A 281 -15.31 -4.48 8.01
N LEU A 282 -15.87 -5.65 7.86
CA LEU A 282 -15.23 -6.79 7.22
C LEU A 282 -16.06 -7.36 6.07
N GLY A 283 -15.35 -7.76 5.01
CA GLY A 283 -15.94 -8.49 3.89
C GLY A 283 -16.65 -7.58 2.87
N GLU A 284 -17.49 -8.19 2.06
CA GLU A 284 -18.13 -7.54 0.91
C GLU A 284 -19.25 -6.55 1.29
N LYS A 285 -19.73 -6.65 2.53
CA LYS A 285 -20.79 -5.78 3.08
C LYS A 285 -20.24 -4.59 3.88
N ALA A 286 -18.94 -4.44 3.99
CA ALA A 286 -18.33 -3.36 4.78
C ALA A 286 -18.80 -1.99 4.28
N ALA A 287 -19.31 -1.15 5.21
CA ALA A 287 -19.94 0.14 4.88
C ALA A 287 -19.71 1.20 5.97
N TYR A 288 -18.64 1.07 6.74
CA TYR A 288 -18.34 2.00 7.84
C TYR A 288 -17.92 3.38 7.36
N ASP A 289 -18.23 4.38 8.17
CA ASP A 289 -17.72 5.73 8.05
C ASP A 289 -16.54 5.99 9.00
N ILE A 290 -16.02 7.22 8.99
CA ILE A 290 -14.88 7.58 9.84
C ILE A 290 -15.22 7.57 11.32
N ASP A 291 -16.44 7.96 11.70
CA ASP A 291 -16.88 7.96 13.09
C ASP A 291 -16.98 6.53 13.63
N GLU A 292 -17.49 5.63 12.82
CA GLU A 292 -17.57 4.20 13.14
C GLU A 292 -16.18 3.57 13.26
N LEU A 293 -15.23 3.97 12.39
CA LEU A 293 -13.84 3.51 12.46
C LEU A 293 -13.16 4.01 13.74
N ILE A 294 -13.32 5.28 14.10
CA ILE A 294 -12.75 5.84 15.34
C ILE A 294 -13.39 5.18 16.56
N ALA A 295 -14.70 4.97 16.56
CA ALA A 295 -15.37 4.24 17.62
C ALA A 295 -14.84 2.81 17.81
N LEU A 296 -14.55 2.11 16.71
CA LEU A 296 -13.90 0.80 16.77
C LEU A 296 -12.47 0.91 17.31
N MET A 297 -11.72 1.92 16.92
CA MET A 297 -10.37 2.16 17.47
C MET A 297 -10.41 2.39 18.99
N ARG A 298 -11.40 3.11 19.51
CA ARG A 298 -11.64 3.26 20.94
C ARG A 298 -11.88 1.93 21.63
N CYS A 299 -12.75 1.08 21.04
CA CYS A 299 -12.98 -0.26 21.56
C CYS A 299 -11.70 -1.09 21.62
N ILE A 300 -10.84 -0.99 20.60
CA ILE A 300 -9.55 -1.68 20.57
C ILE A 300 -8.61 -1.14 21.66
N LYS A 301 -8.45 0.18 21.73
CA LYS A 301 -7.57 0.84 22.70
C LYS A 301 -7.94 0.50 24.13
N ALA A 302 -9.22 0.38 24.41
CA ALA A 302 -9.76 0.12 25.74
C ALA A 302 -9.79 -1.38 26.13
N ASN A 303 -9.46 -2.32 25.24
CA ASN A 303 -9.47 -3.75 25.48
C ASN A 303 -8.10 -4.44 25.27
N PRO A 304 -6.98 -3.89 25.74
CA PRO A 304 -5.66 -4.46 25.46
C PRO A 304 -5.50 -5.86 26.03
N THR A 305 -5.93 -6.12 27.26
CA THR A 305 -5.75 -7.41 27.93
C THR A 305 -6.58 -8.49 27.24
N TYR A 306 -7.83 -8.20 26.91
CA TYR A 306 -8.70 -9.14 26.20
C TYR A 306 -8.13 -9.49 24.80
N LEU A 307 -7.81 -8.48 24.01
CA LEU A 307 -7.36 -8.68 22.62
C LEU A 307 -6.00 -9.39 22.52
N THR A 308 -5.10 -9.14 23.46
CA THR A 308 -3.78 -9.75 23.50
C THR A 308 -3.70 -11.01 24.34
N GLN A 309 -4.83 -11.43 24.92
CA GLN A 309 -4.91 -12.58 25.84
C GLN A 309 -3.93 -12.46 27.03
N GLY A 310 -3.85 -11.24 27.57
CA GLY A 310 -3.01 -10.92 28.72
C GLY A 310 -1.52 -10.72 28.39
N LYS A 311 -1.13 -10.67 27.14
CA LYS A 311 0.28 -10.47 26.74
C LYS A 311 0.72 -9.01 26.79
N ALA A 312 -0.21 -8.07 26.65
CA ALA A 312 0.04 -6.65 26.76
C ALA A 312 -1.09 -5.93 27.51
N ASP A 313 -0.74 -4.87 28.18
CA ASP A 313 -1.65 -3.96 28.88
C ASP A 313 -1.92 -2.67 28.09
N THR A 314 -1.29 -2.52 26.94
CA THR A 314 -1.44 -1.39 26.04
C THR A 314 -1.42 -1.88 24.59
N VAL A 315 -2.32 -1.33 23.79
CA VAL A 315 -2.38 -1.50 22.34
C VAL A 315 -2.53 -0.15 21.65
N TRP A 316 -2.08 -0.07 20.42
CA TRP A 316 -2.15 1.13 19.61
C TRP A 316 -3.00 0.84 18.37
N PRO A 317 -4.18 1.45 18.27
CA PRO A 317 -5.06 1.21 17.13
C PRO A 317 -4.45 1.63 15.80
N MET A 318 -3.69 2.72 15.78
CA MET A 318 -3.13 3.24 14.54
C MET A 318 -1.60 3.36 14.58
N PHE A 319 -0.98 2.80 13.56
CA PHE A 319 0.46 2.85 13.31
C PHE A 319 0.76 3.44 11.95
N THR A 320 1.90 4.09 11.86
CA THR A 320 2.58 4.27 10.58
C THR A 320 3.62 3.17 10.37
N ARG A 321 4.09 3.00 9.14
CA ARG A 321 5.13 2.02 8.83
C ARG A 321 6.42 2.24 9.64
N GLN A 322 6.77 3.48 9.90
CA GLN A 322 7.87 3.94 10.75
C GLN A 322 7.78 5.47 10.91
N SER A 323 8.50 6.05 11.85
CA SER A 323 8.43 7.50 12.15
C SER A 323 8.70 8.41 10.93
N SER A 324 9.58 7.99 10.02
CA SER A 324 9.83 8.73 8.77
C SER A 324 8.65 8.72 7.78
N TYR A 325 7.62 7.94 8.04
CA TYR A 325 6.37 7.86 7.26
C TYR A 325 5.15 8.34 8.05
N ARG A 326 5.34 9.20 9.06
CA ARG A 326 4.24 9.76 9.86
C ARG A 326 3.17 10.45 8.99
N GLU A 327 3.55 10.96 7.84
CA GLU A 327 2.61 11.56 6.88
C GLU A 327 1.58 10.55 6.35
N ASP A 328 1.79 9.24 6.55
CA ASP A 328 0.79 8.23 6.22
C ASP A 328 -0.50 8.41 7.06
N LEU A 329 -0.42 9.04 8.24
CA LEU A 329 -1.60 9.42 9.05
C LEU A 329 -2.54 10.36 8.29
N LEU A 330 -2.00 11.22 7.44
CA LEU A 330 -2.79 12.13 6.62
C LEU A 330 -3.64 11.42 5.56
N ARG A 331 -3.45 10.12 5.35
CA ARG A 331 -4.32 9.33 4.47
C ARG A 331 -5.73 9.20 5.01
N LEU A 332 -5.92 9.33 6.33
CA LEU A 332 -7.25 9.45 6.91
C LEU A 332 -8.00 10.69 6.43
N SER A 333 -7.31 11.70 5.89
CA SER A 333 -7.93 12.89 5.35
C SER A 333 -9.00 12.62 4.28
N THR A 334 -8.87 11.50 3.56
CA THR A 334 -9.87 11.09 2.56
C THR A 334 -11.19 10.66 3.18
N TYR A 335 -11.21 10.33 4.45
CA TYR A 335 -12.43 10.01 5.20
C TYR A 335 -13.09 11.23 5.80
N PHE A 336 -12.36 12.36 5.87
CA PHE A 336 -12.87 13.63 6.34
C PHE A 336 -13.05 14.55 5.14
N ASP A 337 -14.10 15.31 5.12
CA ASP A 337 -14.43 16.44 4.25
C ASP A 337 -13.73 16.53 2.88
N GLY A 338 -13.71 15.47 2.10
CA GLY A 338 -13.32 15.56 0.69
C GLY A 338 -11.97 16.22 0.42
N VAL A 339 -11.00 16.11 1.30
CA VAL A 339 -9.63 16.54 0.99
C VAL A 339 -9.14 15.78 -0.22
N LYS A 340 -9.10 16.48 -1.36
CA LYS A 340 -9.07 15.83 -2.68
C LYS A 340 -7.71 15.32 -3.09
N ALA A 341 -6.64 15.93 -2.69
CA ALA A 341 -5.33 15.48 -3.12
C ALA A 341 -4.38 15.42 -1.95
N HIS A 342 -3.96 14.24 -1.64
CA HIS A 342 -2.86 14.06 -0.74
C HIS A 342 -2.11 12.80 -1.12
N SER A 343 -0.84 12.83 -0.94
CA SER A 343 -0.01 11.65 -0.89
C SER A 343 1.21 12.02 -0.08
N ALA A 344 1.53 11.18 0.85
CA ALA A 344 2.78 11.31 1.58
C ALA A 344 4.01 11.13 0.67
N ASP A 345 3.83 10.59 -0.52
CA ASP A 345 4.92 10.08 -1.34
C ASP A 345 5.45 11.04 -2.40
N SER A 346 4.70 12.07 -2.74
CA SER A 346 5.08 12.96 -3.84
C SER A 346 4.67 14.40 -3.61
N TYR A 347 5.56 15.32 -3.88
CA TYR A 347 5.24 16.75 -3.87
C TYR A 347 4.16 17.10 -4.89
N THR A 348 4.09 16.41 -6.01
CA THR A 348 3.11 16.68 -7.08
C THR A 348 1.69 16.31 -6.68
N SER A 349 1.52 15.30 -5.82
CA SER A 349 0.21 14.86 -5.37
C SER A 349 -0.39 15.72 -4.24
N ARG A 350 0.30 16.77 -3.81
CA ARG A 350 -0.21 17.79 -2.87
C ARG A 350 -0.88 18.96 -3.58
N TRP A 351 -0.84 18.99 -4.90
CA TRP A 351 -1.45 20.00 -5.72
C TRP A 351 -2.61 19.41 -6.53
N TYR A 352 -3.70 20.13 -6.63
CA TYR A 352 -4.84 19.75 -7.47
C TYR A 352 -5.47 20.98 -8.10
N ILE A 353 -6.25 20.76 -9.13
CA ILE A 353 -7.06 21.80 -9.75
C ILE A 353 -8.49 21.62 -9.25
N ASP A 354 -9.04 22.63 -8.61
CA ASP A 354 -10.40 22.61 -8.10
C ASP A 354 -11.45 22.73 -9.21
N GLU A 355 -12.73 22.69 -8.84
CA GLU A 355 -13.86 22.76 -9.78
C GLU A 355 -13.94 24.10 -10.53
N THR A 356 -13.29 25.15 -10.01
CA THR A 356 -13.20 26.46 -10.65
C THR A 356 -12.03 26.54 -11.64
N GLY A 357 -11.20 25.52 -11.74
CA GLY A 357 -9.99 25.50 -12.54
C GLY A 357 -8.79 26.17 -11.86
N THR A 358 -8.87 26.42 -10.56
CA THR A 358 -7.79 27.06 -9.79
C THR A 358 -6.86 26.00 -9.19
N LEU A 359 -5.55 26.25 -9.29
CA LEU A 359 -4.54 25.41 -8.68
C LEU A 359 -4.54 25.60 -7.16
N GLN A 360 -4.76 24.54 -6.42
CA GLN A 360 -4.80 24.49 -4.97
C GLN A 360 -3.65 23.67 -4.41
N TYR A 361 -3.20 24.06 -3.22
CA TYR A 361 -2.25 23.28 -2.40
C TYR A 361 -2.97 22.68 -1.21
N THR A 362 -3.07 21.36 -1.16
CA THR A 362 -3.86 20.62 -0.17
C THR A 362 -3.61 21.07 1.28
N TYR A 363 -2.36 21.30 1.66
CA TYR A 363 -2.01 21.67 3.03
C TYR A 363 -2.33 23.12 3.43
N SER A 364 -2.83 23.93 2.51
CA SER A 364 -3.30 25.29 2.78
C SER A 364 -4.83 25.40 2.78
N THR A 365 -5.53 24.29 2.69
CA THR A 365 -7.00 24.26 2.70
C THR A 365 -7.56 24.21 4.12
N GLU A 366 -8.76 24.75 4.30
CA GLU A 366 -9.49 24.69 5.58
C GLU A 366 -9.78 23.22 5.96
N GLY A 367 -10.19 22.38 5.00
CA GLY A 367 -10.43 20.96 5.24
C GLY A 367 -9.19 20.20 5.76
N MET A 368 -7.98 20.58 5.34
CA MET A 368 -6.76 20.00 5.92
C MET A 368 -6.52 20.49 7.35
N TYR A 369 -6.86 21.74 7.67
CA TYR A 369 -6.79 22.22 9.05
C TYR A 369 -7.73 21.41 9.95
N ASP A 370 -8.96 21.17 9.53
CA ASP A 370 -9.94 20.38 10.28
C ASP A 370 -9.43 18.94 10.48
N VAL A 371 -8.88 18.31 9.45
CA VAL A 371 -8.25 16.97 9.56
C VAL A 371 -7.15 16.94 10.60
N LEU A 372 -6.30 17.98 10.66
CA LEU A 372 -5.24 18.05 11.68
C LEU A 372 -5.81 18.19 13.09
N CYS A 373 -6.92 18.90 13.27
CA CYS A 373 -7.63 18.94 14.55
C CYS A 373 -8.16 17.55 14.94
N TYR A 374 -8.82 16.85 14.03
CA TYR A 374 -9.31 15.48 14.29
C TYR A 374 -8.17 14.51 14.62
N LEU A 375 -7.05 14.57 13.91
CA LEU A 375 -5.88 13.76 14.22
C LEU A 375 -5.27 14.11 15.58
N SER A 376 -5.30 15.38 15.97
CA SER A 376 -4.87 15.82 17.31
C SER A 376 -5.75 15.24 18.42
N ASP A 377 -7.07 15.21 18.21
CA ASP A 377 -8.00 14.60 19.15
C ASP A 377 -7.78 13.07 19.25
N MET A 378 -7.59 12.41 18.12
CA MET A 378 -7.25 10.97 18.08
C MET A 378 -5.93 10.67 18.80
N GLU A 379 -4.94 11.54 18.66
CA GLU A 379 -3.67 11.42 19.39
C GLU A 379 -3.86 11.60 20.89
N ALA A 380 -4.63 12.61 21.31
CA ALA A 380 -4.96 12.86 22.70
C ALA A 380 -5.71 11.67 23.35
N GLU A 381 -6.55 10.97 22.61
CA GLU A 381 -7.18 9.72 23.02
C GLU A 381 -6.22 8.52 23.04
N GLY A 382 -4.98 8.67 22.58
CA GLY A 382 -3.99 7.60 22.50
C GLY A 382 -4.31 6.57 21.41
N LEU A 383 -5.08 6.92 20.39
CA LEU A 383 -5.40 6.04 19.27
C LEU A 383 -4.23 5.89 18.30
N ILE A 384 -3.34 6.88 18.25
CA ILE A 384 -2.18 6.91 17.37
C ILE A 384 -0.92 6.54 18.17
N TYR A 385 -0.07 5.69 17.59
CA TYR A 385 1.19 5.29 18.21
C TYR A 385 2.12 6.49 18.37
N SER A 386 2.46 6.82 19.62
CA SER A 386 3.19 8.05 19.98
C SER A 386 4.55 8.20 19.28
N ASP A 387 5.27 7.08 19.06
CA ASP A 387 6.58 7.12 18.39
C ASP A 387 6.51 7.50 16.91
N CYS A 388 5.30 7.59 16.34
CA CYS A 388 5.12 8.08 14.97
C CYS A 388 5.65 9.51 14.79
N TYR A 389 5.74 10.29 15.86
CA TYR A 389 6.21 11.68 15.85
C TYR A 389 7.70 11.82 16.16
N ASP A 390 8.35 10.79 16.68
CA ASP A 390 9.79 10.84 16.98
C ASP A 390 10.62 10.70 15.69
N LEU A 391 11.09 11.84 15.18
CA LEU A 391 11.89 11.91 13.96
C LEU A 391 13.26 11.24 14.08
N THR A 392 13.72 10.98 15.28
CA THR A 392 15.00 10.29 15.51
C THR A 392 14.83 8.77 15.39
N ASN A 393 13.63 8.27 15.68
CA ASN A 393 13.29 6.88 15.56
C ASN A 393 12.91 6.54 14.11
N LYS A 394 13.80 5.87 13.40
CA LYS A 394 13.56 5.36 12.05
C LYS A 394 13.29 3.86 12.01
N THR A 395 12.96 3.29 13.18
CA THR A 395 12.66 1.87 13.29
C THR A 395 11.41 1.54 12.49
N ASN A 396 11.44 0.38 11.86
CA ASN A 396 10.26 -0.15 11.17
C ASN A 396 9.26 -0.71 12.20
N PHE A 397 8.13 -0.06 12.37
CA PHE A 397 7.11 -0.46 13.34
C PHE A 397 6.34 -1.73 12.95
N ARG A 398 6.54 -2.25 11.73
CA ARG A 398 5.86 -3.48 11.28
C ARG A 398 6.17 -4.69 12.16
N SER A 399 7.39 -4.81 12.66
CA SER A 399 7.76 -5.88 13.59
C SER A 399 6.99 -5.78 14.90
N THR A 400 6.83 -4.56 15.43
CA THR A 400 6.03 -4.27 16.61
C THR A 400 4.55 -4.58 16.38
N LEU A 401 4.01 -4.13 15.23
CA LEU A 401 2.62 -4.37 14.83
C LEU A 401 2.28 -5.87 14.72
N TRP A 402 3.18 -6.66 14.14
CA TRP A 402 2.94 -8.08 13.93
C TRP A 402 3.29 -8.95 15.13
N GLY A 403 3.88 -8.38 16.18
CA GLY A 403 4.25 -9.12 17.39
C GLY A 403 5.25 -10.24 17.10
N THR A 404 6.28 -9.97 16.30
CA THR A 404 7.26 -11.00 15.88
C THR A 404 8.23 -11.39 16.98
N ASP A 405 8.33 -10.62 18.06
CA ASP A 405 9.16 -10.95 19.23
C ASP A 405 8.26 -11.29 20.41
N GLU A 406 8.28 -12.55 20.81
CA GLU A 406 7.51 -13.02 21.97
C GLU A 406 8.11 -12.56 23.32
N SER A 407 9.34 -12.06 23.32
CA SER A 407 10.07 -11.68 24.53
C SER A 407 9.82 -10.25 24.97
N GLU A 408 9.44 -9.37 24.08
CA GLU A 408 9.06 -8.00 24.37
C GLU A 408 7.54 -7.88 24.33
N ALA A 409 6.92 -7.24 25.32
CA ALA A 409 5.49 -6.92 25.28
C ALA A 409 5.26 -5.99 24.09
N PRO A 410 4.85 -6.50 22.92
CA PRO A 410 4.78 -5.67 21.75
C PRO A 410 3.61 -4.70 21.88
N ALA A 411 3.82 -3.48 21.44
CA ALA A 411 2.72 -2.58 21.20
C ALA A 411 1.94 -3.15 19.98
N TYR A 412 0.85 -3.84 20.24
CA TYR A 412 0.04 -4.41 19.17
C TYR A 412 -0.68 -3.28 18.45
N GLY A 413 -0.38 -3.12 17.18
CA GLY A 413 -1.09 -2.22 16.31
C GLY A 413 -2.30 -2.88 15.67
N PHE A 414 -3.26 -2.06 15.27
CA PHE A 414 -4.47 -2.51 14.62
C PHE A 414 -4.48 -2.19 13.11
N ILE A 415 -3.96 -1.05 12.70
CA ILE A 415 -3.96 -0.62 11.29
C ILE A 415 -2.59 -0.72 10.68
#